data_be98690dafa075c25d86112a8a250c68
#
_entry.id   be98690dafa075c25d86112a8a250c68
#
_cell.length_a   1.000
_cell.length_b   1.000
_cell.length_c   1.000
_cell.angle_alpha   90.00
_cell.angle_beta   90.00
_cell.angle_gamma   90.00
#
_symmetry.space_group_name_H-M   'P 1'
#
loop_
_entity.id
_entity.type
_entity.pdbx_description
1 polymer ?
#
loop_
_entity_poly.entity_id
_entity_poly.type
_entity_poly.pdbx_seq_one_letter_code
_entity_poly.pdbx_strand_id
1 'polypeptide(L)'
;AILSVGYRVNSKNATKFRQWANKILKDYLLRGYSVNRQLVELQGYTDNRFLQIEKRLDEHQQQIDFFARTNIPPHEGCVFEGRLLEGREVAEMIIKSAKHEVILIDPYIGSDTLHILEARQRNVSATIYTEKVNNNILTLQHNHETEYGECRRINIFQYKTNFHDRFLIIDETVYHFGASIKDLGKRLFAFDVI
;
A
#
# COMPACT_ATOMS: atom_id res chain seq x y z
N ALA A 1 -21.93 -20.41 60.79
CA ALA A 1 -21.35 -20.78 62.09
C ALA A 1 -20.13 -19.90 62.46
N ILE A 2 -19.10 -19.74 61.60
CA ILE A 2 -17.86 -18.99 61.92
C ILE A 2 -18.16 -17.48 62.16
N LEU A 3 -19.01 -16.86 61.33
CA LEU A 3 -19.39 -15.46 61.48
C LEU A 3 -20.10 -15.19 62.79
N SER A 4 -21.03 -16.04 63.20
CA SER A 4 -21.77 -15.87 64.46
C SER A 4 -20.88 -16.04 65.71
N VAL A 5 -19.87 -16.90 65.68
CA VAL A 5 -18.87 -17.04 66.74
C VAL A 5 -17.96 -15.81 66.84
N GLY A 6 -17.47 -15.30 65.73
CA GLY A 6 -16.63 -14.09 65.69
C GLY A 6 -17.30 -12.84 66.28
N TYR A 7 -18.64 -12.74 66.20
CA TYR A 7 -19.39 -11.63 66.82
C TYR A 7 -19.63 -11.77 68.31
N ARG A 8 -19.53 -12.97 68.87
CA ARG A 8 -19.73 -13.22 70.30
C ARG A 8 -18.46 -13.21 71.15
N VAL A 9 -17.31 -13.33 70.56
CA VAL A 9 -16.01 -13.40 71.30
C VAL A 9 -15.47 -11.98 71.50
N ASN A 10 -15.07 -11.68 72.74
CA ASN A 10 -14.53 -10.35 73.11
C ASN A 10 -12.99 -10.41 73.15
N SER A 11 -12.34 -10.54 72.05
CA SER A 11 -10.88 -10.52 71.93
C SER A 11 -10.39 -9.53 70.91
N LYS A 12 -9.11 -9.11 70.94
CA LYS A 12 -8.49 -8.21 69.97
C LYS A 12 -8.63 -8.73 68.54
N ASN A 13 -8.53 -10.03 68.33
CA ASN A 13 -8.65 -10.65 67.02
C ASN A 13 -10.09 -10.66 66.54
N ALA A 14 -11.05 -10.90 67.41
CA ALA A 14 -12.47 -10.82 67.07
C ALA A 14 -12.90 -9.36 66.69
N THR A 15 -12.31 -8.37 67.33
CA THR A 15 -12.54 -6.96 66.97
C THR A 15 -12.01 -6.62 65.59
N LYS A 16 -10.77 -7.07 65.25
CA LYS A 16 -10.19 -6.91 63.92
C LYS A 16 -11.04 -7.62 62.83
N PHE A 17 -11.50 -8.83 63.13
CA PHE A 17 -12.38 -9.58 62.25
C PHE A 17 -13.70 -8.85 61.97
N ARG A 18 -14.35 -8.31 63.00
CA ARG A 18 -15.57 -7.52 62.86
C ARG A 18 -15.35 -6.28 62.01
N GLN A 19 -14.26 -5.57 62.25
CA GLN A 19 -13.91 -4.38 61.44
C GLN A 19 -13.72 -4.73 59.95
N TRP A 20 -13.01 -5.80 59.68
CA TRP A 20 -12.78 -6.31 58.33
C TRP A 20 -14.11 -6.76 57.68
N ALA A 21 -14.91 -7.57 58.39
CA ALA A 21 -16.21 -8.03 57.87
C ALA A 21 -17.17 -6.91 57.60
N ASN A 22 -17.26 -5.90 58.47
CA ASN A 22 -18.07 -4.75 58.27
C ASN A 22 -17.64 -3.88 57.08
N LYS A 23 -16.33 -3.78 56.84
CA LYS A 23 -15.79 -3.09 55.68
C LYS A 23 -16.20 -3.79 54.38
N ILE A 24 -16.02 -5.12 54.32
CA ILE A 24 -16.40 -5.92 53.14
C ILE A 24 -17.91 -5.84 52.90
N LEU A 25 -18.70 -5.96 53.99
CA LEU A 25 -20.17 -5.87 53.88
C LEU A 25 -20.63 -4.48 53.41
N LYS A 26 -20.00 -3.43 53.92
CA LYS A 26 -20.28 -2.06 53.48
C LYS A 26 -19.94 -1.86 52.03
N ASP A 27 -18.77 -2.34 51.59
CA ASP A 27 -18.37 -2.25 50.16
C ASP A 27 -19.33 -3.04 49.26
N TYR A 28 -19.77 -4.22 49.70
CA TYR A 28 -20.75 -5.03 49.00
C TYR A 28 -22.13 -4.34 48.92
N LEU A 29 -22.64 -3.78 50.00
CA LEU A 29 -23.94 -3.09 50.04
C LEU A 29 -23.96 -1.79 49.26
N LEU A 30 -22.84 -1.07 49.24
CA LEU A 30 -22.77 0.23 48.57
C LEU A 30 -22.42 0.11 47.07
N ARG A 31 -21.66 -0.92 46.70
CA ARG A 31 -21.16 -1.09 45.31
C ARG A 31 -21.71 -2.34 44.61
N GLY A 32 -22.48 -3.17 45.30
CA GLY A 32 -23.05 -4.40 44.75
C GLY A 32 -22.07 -5.57 44.65
N TYR A 33 -20.78 -5.38 44.94
CA TYR A 33 -19.77 -6.43 44.85
C TYR A 33 -18.53 -6.12 45.71
N SER A 34 -17.79 -7.16 46.09
CA SER A 34 -16.48 -7.03 46.73
C SER A 34 -15.37 -7.13 45.70
N VAL A 35 -14.58 -6.10 45.55
CA VAL A 35 -13.52 -6.02 44.51
C VAL A 35 -12.26 -6.71 45.04
N ASN A 36 -11.78 -7.74 44.30
CA ASN A 36 -10.46 -8.29 44.48
C ASN A 36 -9.43 -7.42 43.74
N ARG A 37 -8.58 -6.71 44.50
CA ARG A 37 -7.54 -5.84 43.89
C ARG A 37 -6.67 -6.53 42.87
N GLN A 38 -6.28 -7.79 43.10
CA GLN A 38 -5.44 -8.57 42.19
C GLN A 38 -6.16 -8.81 40.83
N LEU A 39 -7.48 -9.04 40.85
CA LEU A 39 -8.26 -9.18 39.62
C LEU A 39 -8.32 -7.87 38.82
N VAL A 40 -8.49 -6.74 39.49
CA VAL A 40 -8.51 -5.42 38.82
C VAL A 40 -7.15 -5.07 38.20
N GLU A 41 -6.06 -5.35 38.93
CA GLU A 41 -4.69 -5.15 38.43
C GLU A 41 -4.38 -6.07 37.24
N LEU A 42 -4.78 -7.34 37.31
CA LEU A 42 -4.62 -8.29 36.20
C LEU A 42 -5.44 -7.87 34.98
N GLN A 43 -6.66 -7.43 35.18
CA GLN A 43 -7.52 -6.95 34.12
C GLN A 43 -6.90 -5.71 33.42
N GLY A 44 -6.43 -4.73 34.18
CA GLY A 44 -5.74 -3.56 33.65
C GLY A 44 -4.45 -3.91 32.90
N TYR A 45 -3.68 -4.88 33.37
CA TYR A 45 -2.51 -5.39 32.64
C TYR A 45 -2.90 -6.05 31.32
N THR A 46 -3.93 -6.89 31.34
CA THR A 46 -4.43 -7.59 30.15
C THR A 46 -4.95 -6.59 29.09
N ASP A 47 -5.77 -5.62 29.53
CA ASP A 47 -6.32 -4.59 28.62
C ASP A 47 -5.20 -3.78 27.95
N ASN A 48 -4.17 -3.38 28.72
CA ASN A 48 -3.01 -2.68 28.15
C ASN A 48 -2.23 -3.56 27.14
N ARG A 49 -2.11 -4.86 27.40
CA ARG A 49 -1.46 -5.79 26.47
C ARG A 49 -2.26 -5.95 25.19
N PHE A 50 -3.58 -6.03 25.27
CA PHE A 50 -4.45 -6.08 24.10
C PHE A 50 -4.32 -4.82 23.24
N LEU A 51 -4.37 -3.63 23.83
CA LEU A 51 -4.17 -2.36 23.11
C LEU A 51 -2.82 -2.30 22.38
N GLN A 52 -1.74 -2.79 23.01
CA GLN A 52 -0.43 -2.86 22.38
C GLN A 52 -0.39 -3.84 21.20
N ILE A 53 -1.07 -4.98 21.32
CA ILE A 53 -1.15 -5.99 20.26
C ILE A 53 -1.96 -5.45 19.08
N GLU A 54 -3.12 -4.85 19.33
CA GLU A 54 -3.94 -4.22 18.30
C GLU A 54 -3.16 -3.17 17.53
N LYS A 55 -2.49 -2.25 18.23
CA LYS A 55 -1.64 -1.24 17.57
C LYS A 55 -0.56 -1.86 16.67
N ARG A 56 0.12 -2.92 17.13
CA ARG A 56 1.14 -3.62 16.33
C ARG A 56 0.53 -4.34 15.13
N LEU A 57 -0.68 -4.89 15.27
CA LEU A 57 -1.39 -5.51 14.15
C LEU A 57 -1.75 -4.48 13.08
N ASP A 58 -2.23 -3.31 13.48
CA ASP A 58 -2.52 -2.21 12.55
C ASP A 58 -1.27 -1.73 11.82
N GLU A 59 -0.14 -1.56 12.54
CA GLU A 59 1.15 -1.20 11.95
C GLU A 59 1.63 -2.26 10.93
N HIS A 60 1.52 -3.55 11.26
CA HIS A 60 1.88 -4.63 10.33
C HIS A 60 0.93 -4.68 9.13
N GLN A 61 -0.38 -4.49 9.33
CA GLN A 61 -1.34 -4.45 8.25
C GLN A 61 -1.02 -3.32 7.25
N GLN A 62 -0.70 -2.12 7.76
CA GLN A 62 -0.27 -1.00 6.92
C GLN A 62 1.01 -1.32 6.14
N GLN A 63 1.98 -2.00 6.76
CA GLN A 63 3.19 -2.43 6.07
C GLN A 63 2.90 -3.47 4.98
N ILE A 64 2.06 -4.46 5.26
CA ILE A 64 1.65 -5.48 4.27
C ILE A 64 0.91 -4.82 3.11
N ASP A 65 -0.01 -3.91 3.38
CA ASP A 65 -0.76 -3.18 2.36
C ASP A 65 0.18 -2.31 1.51
N PHE A 66 1.16 -1.66 2.14
CA PHE A 66 2.20 -0.92 1.42
C PHE A 66 3.02 -1.84 0.51
N PHE A 67 3.52 -2.98 1.01
CA PHE A 67 4.27 -3.96 0.21
C PHE A 67 3.42 -4.56 -0.93
N ALA A 68 2.16 -4.88 -0.66
CA ALA A 68 1.25 -5.40 -1.67
C ALA A 68 1.04 -4.38 -2.81
N ARG A 69 0.83 -3.11 -2.46
CA ARG A 69 0.63 -2.03 -3.44
C ARG A 69 1.90 -1.67 -4.22
N THR A 70 3.08 -1.80 -3.61
CA THR A 70 4.35 -1.40 -4.25
C THR A 70 5.01 -2.51 -5.09
N ASN A 71 4.67 -3.78 -4.85
CA ASN A 71 5.31 -4.92 -5.51
C ASN A 71 4.44 -5.65 -6.53
N ILE A 72 3.13 -5.41 -6.54
CA ILE A 72 2.21 -6.00 -7.51
C ILE A 72 1.73 -4.87 -8.43
N PRO A 73 2.06 -4.91 -9.73
CA PRO A 73 1.54 -3.91 -10.66
C PRO A 73 0.02 -4.00 -10.70
N PRO A 74 -0.68 -2.86 -10.72
CA PRO A 74 -2.13 -2.86 -10.79
C PRO A 74 -2.61 -3.46 -12.11
N HIS A 75 -3.62 -4.32 -12.05
CA HIS A 75 -4.22 -4.92 -13.25
C HIS A 75 -5.24 -4.02 -13.93
N GLU A 76 -5.85 -3.12 -13.19
CA GLU A 76 -6.83 -2.15 -13.68
C GLU A 76 -6.86 -0.92 -12.78
N GLY A 77 -7.34 0.19 -13.29
CA GLY A 77 -7.51 1.40 -12.51
C GLY A 77 -7.94 2.60 -13.33
N CYS A 78 -8.16 3.70 -12.65
CA CYS A 78 -8.38 4.99 -13.28
C CYS A 78 -7.59 6.09 -12.56
N VAL A 79 -7.09 7.04 -13.33
CA VAL A 79 -6.38 8.22 -12.84
C VAL A 79 -7.18 9.46 -13.19
N PHE A 80 -7.50 10.28 -12.21
CA PHE A 80 -8.30 11.47 -12.40
C PHE A 80 -7.53 12.62 -13.06
N GLU A 81 -8.26 13.53 -13.67
CA GLU A 81 -7.70 14.73 -14.27
C GLU A 81 -6.88 15.55 -13.27
N GLY A 82 -5.74 16.06 -13.70
CA GLY A 82 -4.81 16.84 -12.88
C GLY A 82 -3.86 16.00 -11.99
N ARG A 83 -3.96 14.66 -12.05
CA ARG A 83 -3.12 13.73 -11.27
C ARG A 83 -1.92 13.24 -12.09
N LEU A 84 -1.08 14.17 -12.55
CA LEU A 84 0.07 13.86 -13.42
C LEU A 84 1.08 12.91 -12.77
N LEU A 85 1.38 13.14 -11.49
CA LEU A 85 2.34 12.33 -10.76
C LEU A 85 1.82 10.90 -10.56
N GLU A 86 0.55 10.76 -10.14
CA GLU A 86 -0.10 9.48 -9.95
C GLU A 86 -0.16 8.66 -11.26
N GLY A 87 -0.50 9.31 -12.38
CA GLY A 87 -0.51 8.64 -13.69
C GLY A 87 0.87 8.12 -14.10
N ARG A 88 1.92 8.90 -13.82
CA ARG A 88 3.30 8.51 -14.08
C ARG A 88 3.74 7.36 -13.18
N GLU A 89 3.47 7.44 -11.89
CA GLU A 89 3.80 6.40 -10.91
C GLU A 89 3.17 5.04 -11.26
N VAL A 90 1.91 5.03 -11.72
CA VAL A 90 1.22 3.82 -12.19
C VAL A 90 1.96 3.21 -13.38
N ALA A 91 2.29 3.99 -14.40
CA ALA A 91 3.00 3.50 -15.58
C ALA A 91 4.41 2.99 -15.21
N GLU A 92 5.14 3.71 -14.37
CA GLU A 92 6.47 3.30 -13.91
C GLU A 92 6.41 2.00 -13.07
N MET A 93 5.38 1.82 -12.24
CA MET A 93 5.19 0.60 -11.46
C MET A 93 4.96 -0.60 -12.37
N ILE A 94 4.12 -0.45 -13.40
CA ILE A 94 3.86 -1.48 -14.40
C ILE A 94 5.15 -1.83 -15.16
N ILE A 95 5.89 -0.81 -15.62
CA ILE A 95 7.16 -1.00 -16.37
C ILE A 95 8.25 -1.65 -15.51
N LYS A 96 8.35 -1.31 -14.23
CA LYS A 96 9.31 -1.92 -13.28
C LYS A 96 9.09 -3.41 -13.08
N SER A 97 7.89 -3.91 -13.32
CA SER A 97 7.56 -5.34 -13.19
C SER A 97 8.11 -6.21 -14.34
N ALA A 98 8.50 -5.60 -15.46
CA ALA A 98 9.05 -6.28 -16.62
C ALA A 98 10.34 -7.05 -16.27
N LYS A 99 10.45 -8.27 -16.77
CA LYS A 99 11.63 -9.15 -16.61
C LYS A 99 12.45 -9.29 -17.88
N HIS A 100 11.82 -9.19 -19.04
CA HIS A 100 12.43 -9.44 -20.35
C HIS A 100 12.26 -8.27 -21.31
N GLU A 101 11.03 -7.81 -21.51
CA GLU A 101 10.75 -6.76 -22.49
C GLU A 101 9.58 -5.86 -22.10
N VAL A 102 9.66 -4.63 -22.61
CA VAL A 102 8.58 -3.66 -22.59
C VAL A 102 8.31 -3.21 -24.01
N ILE A 103 7.07 -3.38 -24.49
CA ILE A 103 6.66 -2.91 -25.80
C ILE A 103 5.56 -1.87 -25.61
N LEU A 104 5.77 -0.67 -26.13
CA LEU A 104 4.77 0.39 -26.15
C LEU A 104 4.22 0.58 -27.55
N ILE A 105 2.91 0.53 -27.70
CA ILE A 105 2.20 0.90 -28.94
C ILE A 105 1.39 2.16 -28.61
N ASP A 106 1.88 3.31 -29.10
CA ASP A 106 1.25 4.62 -28.86
C ASP A 106 1.44 5.51 -30.07
N PRO A 107 0.34 6.03 -30.70
CA PRO A 107 0.44 6.95 -31.83
C PRO A 107 1.28 8.20 -31.55
N TYR A 108 1.34 8.62 -30.28
CA TYR A 108 1.92 9.90 -29.86
C TYR A 108 2.97 9.73 -28.79
N ILE A 109 4.23 9.88 -29.13
CA ILE A 109 5.35 9.79 -28.17
C ILE A 109 6.05 11.14 -28.03
N GLY A 110 6.79 11.29 -26.93
CA GLY A 110 7.59 12.47 -26.63
C GLY A 110 8.71 12.16 -25.63
N SER A 111 9.40 13.19 -25.13
CA SER A 111 10.47 13.05 -24.15
C SER A 111 10.02 12.29 -22.89
N ASP A 112 8.83 12.62 -22.39
CA ASP A 112 8.27 11.98 -21.19
C ASP A 112 8.08 10.47 -21.38
N THR A 113 7.75 10.03 -22.61
CA THR A 113 7.62 8.60 -22.94
C THR A 113 8.93 7.86 -22.73
N LEU A 114 10.05 8.43 -23.23
CA LEU A 114 11.37 7.82 -23.07
C LEU A 114 11.79 7.77 -21.60
N HIS A 115 11.56 8.84 -20.84
CA HIS A 115 11.87 8.90 -19.41
C HIS A 115 11.05 7.91 -18.58
N ILE A 116 9.77 7.73 -18.88
CA ILE A 116 8.94 6.76 -18.16
C ILE A 116 9.43 5.32 -18.45
N LEU A 117 9.83 5.03 -19.69
CA LEU A 117 10.39 3.72 -20.04
C LEU A 117 11.74 3.42 -19.35
N GLU A 118 12.45 4.44 -18.85
CA GLU A 118 13.66 4.24 -18.04
C GLU A 118 13.39 3.64 -16.65
N ALA A 119 12.14 3.56 -16.22
CA ALA A 119 11.77 2.82 -15.01
C ALA A 119 12.03 1.30 -15.12
N ARG A 120 12.21 0.75 -16.35
CA ARG A 120 12.50 -0.68 -16.56
C ARG A 120 13.82 -1.11 -15.94
N GLN A 121 13.96 -2.36 -15.63
CA GLN A 121 15.21 -2.95 -15.14
C GLN A 121 16.32 -2.90 -16.22
N ARG A 122 17.58 -2.96 -15.83
CA ARG A 122 18.75 -2.79 -16.75
C ARG A 122 18.81 -3.78 -17.90
N ASN A 123 18.38 -5.00 -17.66
CA ASN A 123 18.42 -6.11 -18.64
C ASN A 123 17.12 -6.27 -19.46
N VAL A 124 16.17 -5.36 -19.27
CA VAL A 124 14.89 -5.38 -19.97
C VAL A 124 14.99 -4.54 -21.24
N SER A 125 14.64 -5.13 -22.38
CA SER A 125 14.57 -4.42 -23.66
C SER A 125 13.36 -3.49 -23.72
N ALA A 126 13.45 -2.42 -24.50
CA ALA A 126 12.32 -1.52 -24.75
C ALA A 126 12.13 -1.25 -26.24
N THR A 127 10.89 -1.37 -26.69
CA THR A 127 10.49 -1.12 -28.08
C THR A 127 9.25 -0.26 -28.12
N ILE A 128 9.25 0.76 -28.96
CA ILE A 128 8.11 1.64 -29.20
C ILE A 128 7.64 1.48 -30.63
N TYR A 129 6.35 1.30 -30.82
CA TYR A 129 5.67 1.41 -32.10
C TYR A 129 4.82 2.67 -32.06
N THR A 130 5.05 3.62 -33.01
CA THR A 130 4.36 4.91 -33.08
C THR A 130 3.92 5.26 -34.50
N GLU A 131 2.92 6.12 -34.63
CA GLU A 131 2.41 6.53 -35.95
C GLU A 131 3.42 7.37 -36.74
N LYS A 132 4.15 8.26 -36.04
CA LYS A 132 5.07 9.21 -36.68
C LYS A 132 6.42 9.23 -35.99
N VAL A 133 7.45 8.93 -36.78
CA VAL A 133 8.84 9.15 -36.36
C VAL A 133 9.36 10.37 -37.12
N ASN A 134 9.60 11.45 -36.41
CA ASN A 134 10.15 12.69 -36.96
C ASN A 134 11.55 12.97 -36.41
N ASN A 135 12.24 13.99 -36.92
CA ASN A 135 13.59 14.35 -36.54
C ASN A 135 13.71 14.63 -35.02
N ASN A 136 12.66 15.18 -34.40
CA ASN A 136 12.68 15.44 -32.96
C ASN A 136 12.74 14.12 -32.16
N ILE A 137 11.99 13.11 -32.57
CA ILE A 137 11.98 11.79 -31.91
C ILE A 137 13.34 11.11 -32.09
N LEU A 138 13.93 11.18 -33.30
CA LEU A 138 15.27 10.64 -33.55
C LEU A 138 16.34 11.35 -32.71
N THR A 139 16.26 12.67 -32.56
CA THR A 139 17.14 13.45 -31.69
C THR A 139 16.97 13.05 -30.22
N LEU A 140 15.74 12.88 -29.76
CA LEU A 140 15.45 12.43 -28.40
C LEU A 140 16.01 11.02 -28.13
N GLN A 141 15.85 10.11 -29.09
CA GLN A 141 16.42 8.76 -29.02
C GLN A 141 17.94 8.81 -28.93
N HIS A 142 18.59 9.61 -29.76
CA HIS A 142 20.03 9.77 -29.75
C HIS A 142 20.56 10.37 -28.42
N ASN A 143 19.90 11.41 -27.92
CA ASN A 143 20.22 12.01 -26.64
C ASN A 143 20.08 11.01 -25.50
N HIS A 144 19.01 10.23 -25.49
CA HIS A 144 18.77 9.16 -24.53
C HIS A 144 19.87 8.09 -24.57
N GLU A 145 20.28 7.62 -25.78
CA GLU A 145 21.39 6.68 -25.93
C GLU A 145 22.70 7.25 -25.40
N THR A 146 22.94 8.55 -25.62
CA THR A 146 24.15 9.24 -25.13
C THR A 146 24.17 9.33 -23.61
N GLU A 147 23.02 9.58 -22.99
CA GLU A 147 22.88 9.75 -21.54
C GLU A 147 22.91 8.42 -20.78
N TYR A 148 22.19 7.40 -21.28
CA TYR A 148 21.98 6.14 -20.57
C TYR A 148 22.83 4.97 -21.13
N GLY A 149 23.48 5.13 -22.29
CA GLY A 149 24.32 4.14 -22.95
C GLY A 149 23.54 3.17 -23.85
N GLU A 150 24.25 2.47 -24.74
CA GLU A 150 23.68 1.54 -25.70
C GLU A 150 22.86 0.40 -25.05
N CYS A 151 23.29 -0.06 -23.87
CA CYS A 151 22.57 -1.12 -23.14
C CYS A 151 21.15 -0.71 -22.69
N ARG A 152 20.86 0.58 -22.73
CA ARG A 152 19.54 1.18 -22.40
C ARG A 152 18.78 1.65 -23.63
N ARG A 153 19.26 1.29 -24.82
CA ARG A 153 18.62 1.71 -26.09
C ARG A 153 17.13 1.35 -26.09
N ILE A 154 16.33 2.33 -26.59
CA ILE A 154 14.92 2.15 -26.87
C ILE A 154 14.76 2.08 -28.39
N ASN A 155 14.28 0.95 -28.91
CA ASN A 155 14.02 0.80 -30.32
C ASN A 155 12.70 1.50 -30.69
N ILE A 156 12.69 2.32 -31.74
CA ILE A 156 11.51 3.06 -32.17
C ILE A 156 11.19 2.68 -33.61
N PHE A 157 9.99 2.16 -33.83
CA PHE A 157 9.50 1.77 -35.15
C PHE A 157 8.23 2.54 -35.51
N GLN A 158 8.11 2.87 -36.77
CA GLN A 158 6.91 3.50 -37.32
C GLN A 158 5.95 2.45 -37.87
N TYR A 159 4.66 2.55 -37.53
CA TYR A 159 3.60 1.79 -38.17
C TYR A 159 2.71 2.67 -39.07
N LYS A 160 2.00 2.07 -40.04
CA LYS A 160 1.26 2.78 -41.07
C LYS A 160 -0.25 2.53 -41.03
N THR A 161 -0.80 2.05 -39.96
CA THR A 161 -2.23 1.74 -39.85
C THR A 161 -2.95 2.79 -38.98
N ASN A 162 -4.23 3.10 -39.29
CA ASN A 162 -5.08 3.94 -38.45
C ASN A 162 -5.46 3.18 -37.17
N PHE A 163 -4.58 3.20 -36.19
CA PHE A 163 -4.73 2.53 -34.94
C PHE A 163 -4.67 3.59 -33.84
N HIS A 164 -5.73 3.67 -33.03
CA HIS A 164 -5.88 4.72 -32.02
C HIS A 164 -5.71 4.23 -30.57
N ASP A 165 -5.77 2.91 -30.37
CA ASP A 165 -5.61 2.33 -29.05
C ASP A 165 -4.15 2.37 -28.61
N ARG A 166 -3.93 2.35 -27.32
CA ARG A 166 -2.61 2.40 -26.71
C ARG A 166 -2.42 1.19 -25.85
N PHE A 167 -1.32 0.48 -26.09
CA PHE A 167 -0.98 -0.72 -25.35
C PHE A 167 0.41 -0.60 -24.79
N LEU A 168 0.53 -1.02 -23.54
CA LEU A 168 1.81 -1.26 -22.88
C LEU A 168 1.89 -2.76 -22.61
N ILE A 169 2.81 -3.43 -23.28
CA ILE A 169 3.01 -4.87 -23.16
C ILE A 169 4.22 -5.10 -22.27
N ILE A 170 4.02 -5.84 -21.21
CA ILE A 170 5.04 -6.19 -20.23
C ILE A 170 5.20 -7.71 -20.27
N ASP A 171 6.28 -8.17 -20.86
CA ASP A 171 6.51 -9.60 -21.13
C ASP A 171 5.29 -10.21 -21.88
N GLU A 172 4.48 -11.02 -21.23
CA GLU A 172 3.27 -11.64 -21.79
C GLU A 172 1.96 -10.91 -21.42
N THR A 173 2.04 -9.86 -20.62
CA THR A 173 0.86 -9.14 -20.10
C THR A 173 0.59 -7.89 -20.94
N VAL A 174 -0.63 -7.75 -21.44
CA VAL A 174 -1.06 -6.62 -22.27
C VAL A 174 -1.93 -5.67 -21.46
N TYR A 175 -1.46 -4.45 -21.28
CA TYR A 175 -2.22 -3.36 -20.67
C TYR A 175 -2.77 -2.45 -21.77
N HIS A 176 -4.07 -2.18 -21.70
CA HIS A 176 -4.71 -1.14 -22.52
C HIS A 176 -4.74 0.17 -21.73
N PHE A 177 -4.36 1.28 -22.37
CA PHE A 177 -4.36 2.63 -21.78
C PHE A 177 -5.30 3.57 -22.53
N GLY A 178 -6.25 4.18 -21.82
CA GLY A 178 -7.16 5.19 -22.37
C GLY A 178 -6.51 6.53 -22.73
N ALA A 179 -5.24 6.74 -22.35
CA ALA A 179 -4.47 7.94 -22.66
C ALA A 179 -3.06 7.60 -23.16
N SER A 180 -2.45 8.53 -23.92
CA SER A 180 -1.04 8.42 -24.32
C SER A 180 -0.13 8.49 -23.08
N ILE A 181 0.94 7.69 -23.08
CA ILE A 181 1.92 7.64 -22.00
C ILE A 181 2.52 9.01 -21.70
N LYS A 182 2.71 9.86 -22.70
CA LYS A 182 3.22 11.24 -22.51
C LYS A 182 2.20 12.19 -21.85
N ASP A 183 0.92 11.83 -21.82
CA ASP A 183 -0.18 12.68 -21.37
C ASP A 183 -0.92 12.12 -20.14
N LEU A 184 -0.34 11.13 -19.47
CA LEU A 184 -0.94 10.49 -18.29
C LEU A 184 -1.28 11.51 -17.21
N GLY A 185 -2.51 11.42 -16.70
CA GLY A 185 -3.03 12.31 -15.65
C GLY A 185 -3.38 13.74 -16.11
N LYS A 186 -3.16 14.13 -17.37
CA LYS A 186 -3.66 15.42 -17.89
C LYS A 186 -5.18 15.43 -18.02
N ARG A 187 -5.77 14.29 -18.32
CA ARG A 187 -7.21 14.03 -18.35
C ARG A 187 -7.49 12.73 -17.63
N LEU A 188 -8.75 12.53 -17.24
CA LEU A 188 -9.20 11.24 -16.72
C LEU A 188 -8.90 10.14 -17.75
N PHE A 189 -8.27 9.07 -17.32
CA PHE A 189 -8.09 7.85 -18.12
C PHE A 189 -8.23 6.61 -17.25
N ALA A 190 -8.63 5.52 -17.89
CA ALA A 190 -8.61 4.19 -17.31
C ALA A 190 -7.54 3.33 -17.97
N PHE A 191 -7.12 2.28 -17.31
CA PHE A 191 -6.27 1.23 -17.85
C PHE A 191 -6.71 -0.12 -17.32
N ASP A 192 -6.51 -1.17 -18.08
CA ASP A 192 -6.86 -2.56 -17.74
C ASP A 192 -5.94 -3.55 -18.45
N VAL A 193 -5.87 -4.77 -17.90
CA VAL A 193 -5.21 -5.92 -18.52
C VAL A 193 -6.23 -6.65 -19.40
N ILE A 194 -5.85 -6.97 -20.66
CA ILE A 194 -6.69 -7.66 -21.64
C ILE A 194 -6.11 -9.02 -22.01
#